data_cdab67c50f4fc3b41fb2f0f9616568a8
#
_entry.id   cdab67c50f4fc3b41fb2f0f9616568a8
#
_cell.length_a   1.000
_cell.length_b   1.000
_cell.length_c   1.000
_cell.angle_alpha   90.00
_cell.angle_beta   90.00
_cell.angle_gamma   90.00
#
_symmetry.space_group_name_H-M   'P 1'
#
loop_
_entity.id
_entity.type
_entity.pdbx_description
1 polymer ?
#
loop_
_entity_poly.entity_id
_entity_poly.type
_entity_poly.pdbx_seq_one_letter_code
_entity_poly.pdbx_strand_id
1 'polypeptide(L)'
;MPYIILAIVVILFALSVRVVPQAHEYVIEFLGKYRKTWGAGIHFLIPFFETIAKRITLMEQLLDAPPQPVITEDNVTMQIDSVVYFRIFDAKLYAYGAVNPISALENLTATTLRNIVGELDLDGTLTSRDVINAKMTEIIDKATDEWGIRVTRVELKNIIPPKEIRDAMEKQMKAERERRETLLQAEGHRDAIVTRAEGEKHAAVLAAEGERDARIARAEGEAKAILLQKQAEAAGIRALMEAKPNATVLELKRYEALIKAADGQASKIIIPTDVAAGVAKNVVWNETTGIGSTTAPAPKAPAAPEVDPCCDRFKDDDE
;
A
#
# COMPACT_ATOMS: atom_id res chain seq x y z
N MET A 1 66.60 -44.51 -40.95
CA MET A 1 66.22 -45.04 -39.62
C MET A 1 66.16 -43.97 -38.52
N PRO A 2 67.16 -43.04 -38.32
CA PRO A 2 67.05 -42.03 -37.21
C PRO A 2 65.89 -41.08 -37.32
N TYR A 3 65.49 -40.61 -38.52
CA TYR A 3 64.38 -39.69 -38.74
C TYR A 3 63.01 -40.30 -38.40
N ILE A 4 62.84 -41.61 -38.60
CA ILE A 4 61.62 -42.34 -38.26
C ILE A 4 61.45 -42.41 -36.74
N ILE A 5 62.53 -42.70 -36.01
CA ILE A 5 62.49 -42.71 -34.55
C ILE A 5 62.20 -41.31 -33.99
N LEU A 6 62.85 -40.28 -34.55
CA LEU A 6 62.61 -38.90 -34.15
C LEU A 6 61.15 -38.50 -34.41
N ALA A 7 60.59 -38.84 -35.56
CA ALA A 7 59.19 -38.58 -35.85
C ALA A 7 58.21 -39.24 -34.85
N ILE A 8 58.48 -40.51 -34.49
CA ILE A 8 57.68 -41.25 -33.49
C ILE A 8 57.78 -40.59 -32.13
N VAL A 9 58.95 -40.15 -31.70
CA VAL A 9 59.15 -39.47 -30.41
C VAL A 9 58.38 -38.12 -30.39
N VAL A 10 58.43 -37.33 -31.48
CA VAL A 10 57.73 -36.09 -31.59
C VAL A 10 56.20 -36.30 -31.55
N ILE A 11 55.68 -37.31 -32.25
CA ILE A 11 54.26 -37.68 -32.23
C ILE A 11 53.81 -38.09 -30.83
N LEU A 12 54.59 -38.95 -30.15
CA LEU A 12 54.35 -39.41 -28.77
C LEU A 12 54.31 -38.19 -27.81
N PHE A 13 55.28 -37.29 -27.96
CA PHE A 13 55.32 -36.08 -27.15
C PHE A 13 54.11 -35.18 -27.39
N ALA A 14 53.68 -34.96 -28.63
CA ALA A 14 52.49 -34.19 -28.98
C ALA A 14 51.20 -34.81 -28.41
N LEU A 15 51.09 -36.13 -28.41
CA LEU A 15 49.97 -36.87 -27.80
C LEU A 15 49.98 -36.87 -26.27
N SER A 16 51.15 -36.63 -25.65
CA SER A 16 51.32 -36.59 -24.20
C SER A 16 50.80 -35.32 -23.55
N VAL A 17 50.76 -34.19 -24.29
CA VAL A 17 50.32 -32.91 -23.73
C VAL A 17 48.81 -32.86 -23.66
N ARG A 18 48.28 -32.57 -22.47
CA ARG A 18 46.86 -32.34 -22.22
C ARG A 18 46.66 -31.04 -21.46
N VAL A 19 45.66 -30.26 -21.88
CA VAL A 19 45.27 -29.03 -21.22
C VAL A 19 43.96 -29.29 -20.48
N VAL A 20 43.95 -29.01 -19.17
CA VAL A 20 42.78 -29.11 -18.34
C VAL A 20 42.16 -27.69 -18.22
N PRO A 21 40.92 -27.47 -18.65
CA PRO A 21 40.25 -26.16 -18.52
C PRO A 21 40.07 -25.80 -17.04
N GLN A 22 39.83 -24.51 -16.79
CA GLN A 22 39.52 -24.02 -15.46
C GLN A 22 38.20 -24.62 -14.95
N ALA A 23 38.11 -24.84 -13.63
CA ALA A 23 36.97 -25.48 -12.97
C ALA A 23 36.71 -26.93 -13.42
N HIS A 24 37.71 -27.61 -13.98
CA HIS A 24 37.67 -29.03 -14.26
C HIS A 24 38.81 -29.75 -13.56
N GLU A 25 38.57 -31.00 -13.19
CA GLU A 25 39.57 -31.92 -12.69
C GLU A 25 39.49 -33.24 -13.45
N TYR A 26 40.68 -33.80 -13.76
CA TYR A 26 40.78 -35.08 -14.42
C TYR A 26 41.43 -36.11 -13.48
N VAL A 27 40.72 -37.20 -13.28
CA VAL A 27 41.21 -38.32 -12.50
C VAL A 27 42.06 -39.22 -13.39
N ILE A 28 43.32 -39.42 -13.02
CA ILE A 28 44.31 -40.19 -13.77
C ILE A 28 44.56 -41.51 -13.10
N GLU A 29 44.44 -42.57 -13.89
CA GLU A 29 44.81 -43.93 -13.52
C GLU A 29 46.12 -44.36 -14.19
N PHE A 30 46.93 -45.07 -13.45
CA PHE A 30 48.14 -45.75 -13.95
C PHE A 30 47.89 -47.26 -13.88
N LEU A 31 47.74 -47.89 -15.03
CA LEU A 31 47.46 -49.34 -15.14
C LEU A 31 46.29 -49.82 -14.28
N GLY A 32 45.17 -48.98 -14.28
CA GLY A 32 43.97 -49.30 -13.52
C GLY A 32 44.02 -48.90 -12.03
N LYS A 33 45.13 -48.30 -11.54
CA LYS A 33 45.22 -47.78 -10.18
C LYS A 33 45.20 -46.26 -10.15
N TYR A 34 44.41 -45.64 -9.25
CA TYR A 34 44.45 -44.21 -9.05
C TYR A 34 45.86 -43.71 -8.76
N ARG A 35 46.32 -42.72 -9.50
CA ARG A 35 47.64 -42.10 -9.33
C ARG A 35 47.55 -40.68 -8.77
N LYS A 36 46.81 -39.82 -9.45
CA LYS A 36 46.68 -38.40 -9.09
C LYS A 36 45.46 -37.76 -9.76
N THR A 37 45.05 -36.63 -9.25
CA THR A 37 44.05 -35.74 -9.87
C THR A 37 44.77 -34.55 -10.48
N TRP A 38 44.41 -34.19 -11.71
CA TRP A 38 44.94 -33.01 -12.39
C TRP A 38 43.95 -31.85 -12.25
N GLY A 39 44.42 -30.74 -11.67
CA GLY A 39 43.72 -29.46 -11.69
C GLY A 39 43.90 -28.74 -13.03
N ALA A 40 43.37 -27.50 -13.12
CA ALA A 40 43.52 -26.66 -14.30
C ALA A 40 44.97 -26.38 -14.66
N GLY A 41 45.31 -26.47 -15.93
CA GLY A 41 46.66 -26.21 -16.44
C GLY A 41 47.11 -27.19 -17.51
N ILE A 42 48.42 -27.15 -17.83
CA ILE A 42 49.05 -28.04 -18.79
C ILE A 42 49.66 -29.24 -18.04
N HIS A 43 49.30 -30.42 -18.46
CA HIS A 43 49.79 -31.68 -17.87
C HIS A 43 50.32 -32.63 -18.93
N PHE A 44 51.22 -33.51 -18.50
CA PHE A 44 51.83 -34.53 -19.37
C PHE A 44 51.26 -35.88 -18.99
N LEU A 45 50.59 -36.53 -19.94
CA LEU A 45 50.10 -37.90 -19.86
C LEU A 45 51.16 -38.85 -20.43
N ILE A 46 51.45 -39.95 -19.76
CA ILE A 46 52.31 -41.00 -20.29
C ILE A 46 51.44 -41.94 -21.15
N PRO A 47 51.48 -41.83 -22.49
CA PRO A 47 50.64 -42.65 -23.34
C PRO A 47 50.90 -44.12 -23.07
N PHE A 48 49.88 -44.98 -23.20
CA PHE A 48 49.86 -46.43 -22.92
C PHE A 48 49.82 -46.84 -21.42
N PHE A 49 50.39 -46.06 -20.50
CA PHE A 49 50.37 -46.35 -19.07
C PHE A 49 49.42 -45.58 -18.27
N GLU A 50 49.14 -44.31 -18.63
CA GLU A 50 48.22 -43.45 -17.94
C GLU A 50 46.93 -43.25 -18.79
N THR A 51 45.80 -43.35 -18.14
CA THR A 51 44.47 -43.11 -18.74
C THR A 51 43.70 -42.12 -17.92
N ILE A 52 42.84 -41.32 -18.59
CA ILE A 52 41.89 -40.42 -17.95
C ILE A 52 40.65 -41.23 -17.62
N ALA A 53 40.46 -41.58 -16.32
CA ALA A 53 39.31 -42.33 -15.86
C ALA A 53 38.01 -41.55 -15.94
N LYS A 54 38.01 -40.33 -15.37
CA LYS A 54 36.84 -39.43 -15.42
C LYS A 54 37.29 -37.98 -15.60
N ARG A 55 36.47 -37.21 -16.32
CA ARG A 55 36.57 -35.74 -16.43
C ARG A 55 35.43 -35.15 -15.64
N ILE A 56 35.76 -34.33 -14.66
CA ILE A 56 34.82 -33.83 -13.66
C ILE A 56 34.84 -32.33 -13.71
N THR A 57 33.64 -31.71 -13.69
CA THR A 57 33.46 -30.25 -13.51
C THR A 57 33.21 -29.93 -12.05
N LEU A 58 33.90 -28.90 -11.54
CA LEU A 58 33.74 -28.41 -10.17
C LEU A 58 32.67 -27.30 -10.08
N MET A 59 32.12 -26.93 -11.23
CA MET A 59 31.03 -25.95 -11.27
C MET A 59 29.78 -26.53 -10.62
N GLU A 60 28.95 -25.64 -10.10
CA GLU A 60 27.62 -26.02 -9.56
C GLU A 60 26.79 -26.65 -10.67
N GLN A 61 26.16 -27.74 -10.38
CA GLN A 61 25.31 -28.51 -11.27
C GLN A 61 23.92 -28.62 -10.66
N LEU A 62 22.94 -28.85 -11.52
CA LEU A 62 21.54 -29.01 -11.16
C LEU A 62 21.11 -30.42 -11.50
N LEU A 63 20.50 -31.08 -10.53
CA LEU A 63 19.81 -32.36 -10.70
C LEU A 63 18.29 -32.10 -10.55
N ASP A 64 17.57 -32.26 -11.65
CA ASP A 64 16.09 -32.20 -11.65
C ASP A 64 15.57 -33.62 -11.34
N ALA A 65 15.08 -33.84 -10.12
CA ALA A 65 14.53 -35.12 -9.70
C ALA A 65 13.07 -35.22 -10.20
N PRO A 66 12.70 -36.31 -10.86
CA PRO A 66 11.35 -36.50 -11.37
C PRO A 66 10.31 -36.52 -10.25
N PRO A 67 9.01 -36.22 -10.56
CA PRO A 67 7.96 -36.25 -9.56
C PRO A 67 7.87 -37.61 -8.84
N GLN A 68 7.95 -37.56 -7.52
CA GLN A 68 7.90 -38.74 -6.65
C GLN A 68 6.56 -38.82 -5.93
N PRO A 69 5.88 -39.98 -5.93
CA PRO A 69 4.70 -40.18 -5.11
C PRO A 69 5.11 -40.31 -3.64
N VAL A 70 4.56 -39.45 -2.79
CA VAL A 70 4.77 -39.43 -1.35
C VAL A 70 3.43 -39.48 -0.63
N ILE A 71 3.42 -39.98 0.60
CA ILE A 71 2.23 -40.09 1.45
C ILE A 71 2.50 -39.28 2.71
N THR A 72 1.61 -38.36 3.05
CA THR A 72 1.68 -37.56 4.25
C THR A 72 1.17 -38.31 5.49
N GLU A 73 1.38 -37.74 6.70
CA GLU A 73 0.92 -38.31 7.96
C GLU A 73 -0.62 -38.52 7.96
N ASP A 74 -1.37 -37.60 7.35
CA ASP A 74 -2.83 -37.65 7.18
C ASP A 74 -3.30 -38.55 6.03
N ASN A 75 -2.39 -39.42 5.51
CA ASN A 75 -2.65 -40.44 4.49
C ASN A 75 -3.09 -39.90 3.12
N VAL A 76 -2.66 -38.69 2.76
CA VAL A 76 -2.87 -38.13 1.42
C VAL A 76 -1.68 -38.45 0.52
N THR A 77 -1.94 -39.07 -0.63
CA THR A 77 -0.91 -39.32 -1.65
C THR A 77 -0.74 -38.10 -2.55
N MET A 78 0.45 -37.54 -2.62
CA MET A 78 0.75 -36.41 -3.50
C MET A 78 2.00 -36.67 -4.35
N GLN A 79 2.17 -35.89 -5.41
CA GLN A 79 3.38 -35.90 -6.22
C GLN A 79 4.18 -34.66 -5.96
N ILE A 80 5.47 -34.87 -5.64
CA ILE A 80 6.41 -33.79 -5.37
C ILE A 80 7.65 -33.96 -6.24
N ASP A 81 8.01 -32.93 -6.98
CA ASP A 81 9.26 -32.83 -7.71
C ASP A 81 10.21 -31.88 -6.95
N SER A 82 11.49 -32.19 -7.05
CA SER A 82 12.54 -31.44 -6.37
C SER A 82 13.74 -31.19 -7.27
N VAL A 83 14.49 -30.16 -6.94
CA VAL A 83 15.71 -29.79 -7.63
C VAL A 83 16.82 -29.71 -6.61
N VAL A 84 17.92 -30.38 -6.92
CA VAL A 84 19.11 -30.42 -6.07
C VAL A 84 20.22 -29.63 -6.74
N TYR A 85 20.75 -28.62 -6.08
CA TYR A 85 21.93 -27.88 -6.48
C TYR A 85 23.13 -28.46 -5.77
N PHE A 86 24.10 -28.92 -6.51
CA PHE A 86 25.28 -29.57 -5.96
C PHE A 86 26.54 -29.21 -6.73
N ARG A 87 27.68 -29.37 -6.08
CA ARG A 87 29.00 -29.26 -6.69
C ARG A 87 29.86 -30.39 -6.25
N ILE A 88 30.79 -30.79 -7.09
CA ILE A 88 31.80 -31.81 -6.76
C ILE A 88 32.97 -31.09 -6.11
N PHE A 89 33.39 -31.51 -4.89
CA PHE A 89 34.50 -30.91 -4.18
C PHE A 89 35.73 -31.82 -4.16
N ASP A 90 35.55 -33.14 -4.31
CA ASP A 90 36.64 -34.13 -4.41
C ASP A 90 36.40 -35.06 -5.60
N ALA A 91 37.23 -34.89 -6.62
CA ALA A 91 37.16 -35.67 -7.85
C ALA A 91 37.50 -37.15 -7.64
N LYS A 92 38.35 -37.49 -6.67
CA LYS A 92 38.69 -38.86 -6.38
C LYS A 92 37.52 -39.59 -5.74
N LEU A 93 36.90 -39.01 -4.72
CA LEU A 93 35.74 -39.59 -4.07
C LEU A 93 34.58 -39.72 -5.07
N TYR A 94 34.36 -38.72 -5.91
CA TYR A 94 33.33 -38.77 -6.95
C TYR A 94 33.57 -39.86 -7.99
N ALA A 95 34.85 -40.16 -8.31
CA ALA A 95 35.19 -41.18 -9.30
C ALA A 95 35.03 -42.61 -8.75
N TYR A 96 35.33 -42.84 -7.49
CA TYR A 96 35.47 -44.19 -6.89
C TYR A 96 34.54 -44.44 -5.70
N GLY A 97 33.86 -43.42 -5.14
CA GLY A 97 32.97 -43.57 -4.00
C GLY A 97 31.67 -44.28 -4.34
N ALA A 98 31.15 -44.07 -5.55
CA ALA A 98 29.96 -44.73 -6.03
C ALA A 98 30.05 -45.05 -7.52
N VAL A 99 29.38 -46.11 -7.97
CA VAL A 99 29.36 -46.48 -9.39
C VAL A 99 28.68 -45.38 -10.23
N ASN A 100 27.57 -44.89 -9.78
CA ASN A 100 26.88 -43.77 -10.38
C ASN A 100 26.40 -42.77 -9.30
N PRO A 101 27.22 -41.77 -8.94
CA PRO A 101 26.91 -40.86 -7.86
C PRO A 101 25.65 -40.02 -8.13
N ILE A 102 25.35 -39.68 -9.39
CA ILE A 102 24.16 -38.90 -9.78
C ILE A 102 22.88 -39.70 -9.51
N SER A 103 22.79 -40.94 -9.96
CA SER A 103 21.63 -41.80 -9.69
C SER A 103 21.49 -42.14 -8.20
N ALA A 104 22.62 -42.27 -7.48
CA ALA A 104 22.60 -42.45 -6.04
C ALA A 104 22.01 -41.21 -5.33
N LEU A 105 22.45 -40.01 -5.73
CA LEU A 105 21.93 -38.74 -5.23
C LEU A 105 20.43 -38.60 -5.51
N GLU A 106 19.96 -38.92 -6.72
CA GLU A 106 18.55 -38.91 -7.10
C GLU A 106 17.71 -39.84 -6.20
N ASN A 107 18.12 -41.08 -6.03
CA ASN A 107 17.42 -42.04 -5.17
C ASN A 107 17.44 -41.63 -3.68
N LEU A 108 18.57 -41.10 -3.22
CA LEU A 108 18.68 -40.58 -1.86
C LEU A 108 17.74 -39.41 -1.64
N THR A 109 17.64 -38.48 -2.59
CA THR A 109 16.73 -37.33 -2.57
C THR A 109 15.28 -37.82 -2.49
N ALA A 110 14.91 -38.76 -3.34
CA ALA A 110 13.56 -39.34 -3.35
C ALA A 110 13.17 -40.02 -2.03
N THR A 111 14.12 -40.76 -1.44
CA THR A 111 13.91 -41.47 -0.17
C THR A 111 13.82 -40.49 1.02
N THR A 112 14.73 -39.52 1.05
CA THR A 112 14.74 -38.50 2.10
C THR A 112 13.48 -37.63 2.05
N LEU A 113 13.05 -37.22 0.85
CA LEU A 113 11.79 -36.48 0.65
C LEU A 113 10.60 -37.27 1.19
N ARG A 114 10.50 -38.57 0.86
CA ARG A 114 9.43 -39.43 1.34
C ARG A 114 9.40 -39.53 2.86
N ASN A 115 10.53 -39.63 3.50
CA ASN A 115 10.64 -39.72 4.96
C ASN A 115 10.19 -38.42 5.62
N ILE A 116 10.68 -37.26 5.15
CA ILE A 116 10.35 -35.95 5.71
C ILE A 116 8.88 -35.61 5.54
N VAL A 117 8.33 -35.87 4.35
CA VAL A 117 6.91 -35.59 4.05
C VAL A 117 5.99 -36.56 4.82
N GLY A 118 6.42 -37.80 5.05
CA GLY A 118 5.69 -38.77 5.85
C GLY A 118 5.51 -38.40 7.33
N GLU A 119 6.34 -37.46 7.84
CA GLU A 119 6.23 -36.91 9.20
C GLU A 119 5.35 -35.66 9.28
N LEU A 120 4.84 -35.17 8.14
CA LEU A 120 4.07 -33.93 8.03
C LEU A 120 2.66 -34.18 7.52
N ASP A 121 1.72 -33.38 7.96
CA ASP A 121 0.38 -33.30 7.38
C ASP A 121 0.39 -32.55 6.03
N LEU A 122 -0.70 -32.59 5.31
CA LEU A 122 -0.85 -31.94 4.00
C LEU A 122 -0.61 -30.43 4.09
N ASP A 123 -1.23 -29.79 5.06
CA ASP A 123 -1.14 -28.32 5.22
C ASP A 123 0.29 -27.87 5.61
N GLY A 124 0.92 -28.61 6.50
CA GLY A 124 2.33 -28.42 6.88
C GLY A 124 3.28 -28.61 5.69
N THR A 125 3.02 -29.61 4.84
CA THR A 125 3.84 -29.85 3.63
C THR A 125 3.72 -28.69 2.63
N LEU A 126 2.54 -28.07 2.50
CA LEU A 126 2.30 -26.95 1.59
C LEU A 126 2.85 -25.63 2.13
N THR A 127 2.81 -25.43 3.45
CA THR A 127 3.17 -24.15 4.10
C THR A 127 4.62 -24.08 4.56
N SER A 128 5.24 -25.21 4.92
CA SER A 128 6.57 -25.28 5.54
C SER A 128 7.67 -25.70 4.58
N ARG A 129 7.61 -25.30 3.32
CA ARG A 129 8.61 -25.67 2.28
C ARG A 129 10.04 -25.36 2.69
N ASP A 130 10.28 -24.22 3.33
CA ASP A 130 11.62 -23.81 3.75
C ASP A 130 12.21 -24.76 4.79
N VAL A 131 11.40 -25.27 5.70
CA VAL A 131 11.81 -26.24 6.72
C VAL A 131 12.17 -27.59 6.07
N ILE A 132 11.36 -28.03 5.11
CA ILE A 132 11.61 -29.26 4.34
C ILE A 132 12.89 -29.13 3.56
N ASN A 133 13.08 -28.03 2.81
CA ASN A 133 14.28 -27.75 2.04
C ASN A 133 15.54 -27.77 2.92
N ALA A 134 15.50 -27.13 4.08
CA ALA A 134 16.61 -27.11 5.03
C ALA A 134 16.95 -28.51 5.58
N LYS A 135 15.95 -29.28 6.02
CA LYS A 135 16.12 -30.65 6.50
C LYS A 135 16.67 -31.57 5.41
N MET A 136 16.13 -31.47 4.19
CA MET A 136 16.61 -32.24 3.04
C MET A 136 18.07 -31.92 2.74
N THR A 137 18.43 -30.64 2.68
CA THR A 137 19.81 -30.21 2.41
C THR A 137 20.77 -30.78 3.44
N GLU A 138 20.44 -30.70 4.74
CA GLU A 138 21.30 -31.22 5.81
C GLU A 138 21.52 -32.74 5.72
N ILE A 139 20.44 -33.52 5.50
CA ILE A 139 20.51 -34.98 5.46
C ILE A 139 21.25 -35.44 4.21
N ILE A 140 20.95 -34.82 3.05
CA ILE A 140 21.54 -35.24 1.79
C ILE A 140 23.03 -34.84 1.75
N ASP A 141 23.41 -33.64 2.17
CA ASP A 141 24.79 -33.17 2.21
C ASP A 141 25.67 -34.10 3.05
N LYS A 142 25.20 -34.48 4.25
CA LYS A 142 25.94 -35.45 5.10
C LYS A 142 26.14 -36.81 4.44
N ALA A 143 25.16 -37.30 3.73
CA ALA A 143 25.25 -38.61 3.07
C ALA A 143 26.12 -38.56 1.80
N THR A 144 26.17 -37.43 1.12
CA THR A 144 26.89 -37.28 -0.15
C THR A 144 28.35 -36.87 0.02
N ASP A 145 28.79 -36.49 1.22
CA ASP A 145 30.19 -36.19 1.54
C ASP A 145 31.11 -37.39 1.21
N GLU A 146 30.67 -38.64 1.45
CA GLU A 146 31.41 -39.84 1.11
C GLU A 146 31.65 -40.04 -0.40
N TRP A 147 30.80 -39.41 -1.23
CA TRP A 147 30.91 -39.46 -2.68
C TRP A 147 31.60 -38.22 -3.27
N GLY A 148 32.16 -37.33 -2.43
CA GLY A 148 32.81 -36.10 -2.85
C GLY A 148 31.88 -35.08 -3.49
N ILE A 149 30.58 -35.16 -3.18
CA ILE A 149 29.54 -34.24 -3.63
C ILE A 149 29.14 -33.40 -2.43
N ARG A 150 29.05 -32.07 -2.63
CA ARG A 150 28.50 -31.14 -1.69
C ARG A 150 27.17 -30.57 -2.22
N VAL A 151 26.13 -30.75 -1.46
CA VAL A 151 24.81 -30.18 -1.77
C VAL A 151 24.74 -28.75 -1.24
N THR A 152 24.55 -27.79 -2.15
CA THR A 152 24.45 -26.39 -1.78
C THR A 152 23.05 -26.07 -1.24
N ARG A 153 22.03 -26.58 -1.92
CA ARG A 153 20.62 -26.42 -1.53
C ARG A 153 19.74 -27.41 -2.25
N VAL A 154 18.59 -27.68 -1.64
CA VAL A 154 17.50 -28.47 -2.24
C VAL A 154 16.27 -27.61 -2.25
N GLU A 155 15.52 -27.61 -3.35
CA GLU A 155 14.29 -26.87 -3.50
C GLU A 155 13.16 -27.77 -3.99
N LEU A 156 12.00 -27.68 -3.34
CA LEU A 156 10.77 -28.29 -3.82
C LEU A 156 10.18 -27.42 -4.94
N LYS A 157 9.97 -28.00 -6.11
CA LYS A 157 9.49 -27.30 -7.31
C LYS A 157 7.95 -27.24 -7.31
N ASN A 158 7.30 -28.39 -7.44
CA ASN A 158 5.84 -28.49 -7.40
C ASN A 158 5.40 -29.50 -6.34
N ILE A 159 4.29 -29.19 -5.68
CA ILE A 159 3.60 -30.11 -4.78
C ILE A 159 2.18 -30.25 -5.34
N ILE A 160 1.85 -31.41 -5.84
CA ILE A 160 0.59 -31.68 -6.55
C ILE A 160 -0.22 -32.68 -5.74
N PRO A 161 -1.20 -32.22 -4.95
CA PRO A 161 -2.13 -33.11 -4.27
C PRO A 161 -3.13 -33.75 -5.25
N PRO A 162 -3.86 -34.80 -4.86
CA PRO A 162 -4.93 -35.39 -5.65
C PRO A 162 -5.98 -34.36 -6.05
N LYS A 163 -6.60 -34.55 -7.20
CA LYS A 163 -7.58 -33.61 -7.73
C LYS A 163 -8.74 -33.34 -6.77
N GLU A 164 -9.24 -34.38 -6.11
CA GLU A 164 -10.35 -34.26 -5.16
C GLU A 164 -10.02 -33.34 -3.97
N ILE A 165 -8.83 -33.49 -3.42
CA ILE A 165 -8.35 -32.64 -2.32
C ILE A 165 -8.13 -31.21 -2.78
N ARG A 166 -7.52 -31.04 -3.95
CA ARG A 166 -7.30 -29.70 -4.53
C ARG A 166 -8.61 -28.96 -4.77
N ASP A 167 -9.61 -29.63 -5.36
CA ASP A 167 -10.93 -29.07 -5.64
C ASP A 167 -11.67 -28.72 -4.32
N ALA A 168 -11.49 -29.52 -3.26
CA ALA A 168 -12.05 -29.23 -1.94
C ALA A 168 -11.36 -28.03 -1.28
N MET A 169 -10.03 -27.97 -1.31
CA MET A 169 -9.26 -26.83 -0.80
C MET A 169 -9.57 -25.53 -1.54
N GLU A 170 -9.73 -25.59 -2.86
CA GLU A 170 -10.10 -24.41 -3.66
C GLU A 170 -11.47 -23.86 -3.24
N LYS A 171 -12.46 -24.73 -3.04
CA LYS A 171 -13.78 -24.33 -2.54
C LYS A 171 -13.71 -23.74 -1.14
N GLN A 172 -12.95 -24.37 -0.24
CA GLN A 172 -12.77 -23.88 1.12
C GLN A 172 -12.08 -22.52 1.12
N MET A 173 -10.98 -22.34 0.36
CA MET A 173 -10.29 -21.08 0.25
C MET A 173 -11.14 -19.97 -0.36
N LYS A 174 -11.99 -20.33 -1.35
CA LYS A 174 -12.94 -19.38 -1.94
C LYS A 174 -13.95 -18.91 -0.91
N ALA A 175 -14.57 -19.82 -0.16
CA ALA A 175 -15.51 -19.49 0.89
C ALA A 175 -14.87 -18.63 2.01
N GLU A 176 -13.64 -18.95 2.41
CA GLU A 176 -12.92 -18.15 3.42
C GLU A 176 -12.55 -16.75 2.90
N ARG A 177 -12.19 -16.62 1.63
CA ARG A 177 -11.95 -15.29 1.01
C ARG A 177 -13.24 -14.48 0.93
N GLU A 178 -14.34 -15.07 0.50
CA GLU A 178 -15.65 -14.43 0.45
C GLU A 178 -16.09 -13.97 1.85
N ARG A 179 -15.90 -14.82 2.86
CA ARG A 179 -16.17 -14.46 4.26
C ARG A 179 -15.32 -13.27 4.76
N ARG A 180 -14.02 -13.28 4.45
CA ARG A 180 -13.13 -12.16 4.81
C ARG A 180 -13.48 -10.89 4.05
N GLU A 181 -13.81 -11.01 2.77
CA GLU A 181 -14.23 -9.88 1.95
C GLU A 181 -15.48 -9.20 2.54
N THR A 182 -16.52 -9.98 2.85
CA THR A 182 -17.76 -9.45 3.45
C THR A 182 -17.51 -8.81 4.81
N LEU A 183 -16.64 -9.41 5.64
CA LEU A 183 -16.27 -8.82 6.92
C LEU A 183 -15.54 -7.47 6.76
N LEU A 184 -14.51 -7.44 5.90
CA LEU A 184 -13.75 -6.22 5.64
C LEU A 184 -14.61 -5.11 5.01
N GLN A 185 -15.55 -5.48 4.12
CA GLN A 185 -16.50 -4.53 3.55
C GLN A 185 -17.43 -3.95 4.62
N ALA A 186 -17.96 -4.80 5.52
CA ALA A 186 -18.82 -4.36 6.61
C ALA A 186 -18.07 -3.46 7.60
N GLU A 187 -16.84 -3.81 7.96
CA GLU A 187 -15.98 -2.98 8.81
C GLU A 187 -15.64 -1.65 8.13
N GLY A 188 -15.24 -1.67 6.87
CA GLY A 188 -14.96 -0.46 6.10
C GLY A 188 -16.18 0.46 5.96
N HIS A 189 -17.36 -0.13 5.76
CA HIS A 189 -18.61 0.64 5.70
C HIS A 189 -18.94 1.28 7.05
N ARG A 190 -18.81 0.54 8.15
CA ARG A 190 -18.99 1.06 9.51
C ARG A 190 -18.04 2.23 9.78
N ASP A 191 -16.75 2.03 9.50
CA ASP A 191 -15.71 3.04 9.77
C ASP A 191 -15.90 4.30 8.89
N ALA A 192 -16.35 4.11 7.64
CA ALA A 192 -16.70 5.22 6.77
C ALA A 192 -17.87 6.04 7.30
N ILE A 193 -18.91 5.38 7.86
CA ILE A 193 -20.06 6.07 8.49
C ILE A 193 -19.61 6.84 9.73
N VAL A 194 -18.81 6.21 10.60
CA VAL A 194 -18.28 6.86 11.82
C VAL A 194 -17.45 8.08 11.46
N THR A 195 -16.48 7.90 10.57
CA THR A 195 -15.60 9.01 10.13
C THR A 195 -16.38 10.15 9.49
N ARG A 196 -17.42 9.83 8.69
CA ARG A 196 -18.30 10.84 8.10
C ARG A 196 -19.08 11.61 9.18
N ALA A 197 -19.68 10.90 10.13
CA ALA A 197 -20.45 11.52 11.21
C ALA A 197 -19.56 12.39 12.12
N GLU A 198 -18.33 11.95 12.40
CA GLU A 198 -17.35 12.77 13.13
C GLU A 198 -16.95 14.02 12.33
N GLY A 199 -16.74 13.89 11.03
CA GLY A 199 -16.44 15.01 10.14
C GLY A 199 -17.60 16.03 10.09
N GLU A 200 -18.84 15.57 9.97
CA GLU A 200 -20.04 16.43 9.99
C GLU A 200 -20.19 17.14 11.34
N LYS A 201 -19.97 16.42 12.45
CA LYS A 201 -19.98 17.02 13.79
C LYS A 201 -18.91 18.12 13.92
N HIS A 202 -17.67 17.85 13.50
CA HIS A 202 -16.61 18.85 13.54
C HIS A 202 -16.90 20.04 12.64
N ALA A 203 -17.42 19.83 11.45
CA ALA A 203 -17.82 20.90 10.55
C ALA A 203 -18.93 21.79 11.16
N ALA A 204 -19.94 21.17 11.79
CA ALA A 204 -21.01 21.90 12.45
C ALA A 204 -20.51 22.72 13.66
N VAL A 205 -19.60 22.17 14.46
CA VAL A 205 -18.99 22.90 15.57
C VAL A 205 -18.18 24.10 15.07
N LEU A 206 -17.31 23.90 14.08
CA LEU A 206 -16.52 24.99 13.49
C LEU A 206 -17.38 26.08 12.85
N ALA A 207 -18.48 25.70 12.19
CA ALA A 207 -19.42 26.65 11.62
C ALA A 207 -20.10 27.49 12.71
N ALA A 208 -20.54 26.85 13.81
CA ALA A 208 -21.18 27.56 14.93
C ALA A 208 -20.21 28.49 15.66
N GLU A 209 -18.94 28.05 15.84
CA GLU A 209 -17.87 28.90 16.41
C GLU A 209 -17.58 30.10 15.51
N GLY A 210 -17.48 29.88 14.21
CA GLY A 210 -17.27 30.93 13.22
C GLY A 210 -18.42 31.95 13.20
N GLU A 211 -19.67 31.49 13.31
CA GLU A 211 -20.84 32.38 13.41
C GLU A 211 -20.85 33.20 14.71
N ARG A 212 -20.50 32.55 15.84
CA ARG A 212 -20.38 33.24 17.13
C ARG A 212 -19.33 34.36 17.05
N ASP A 213 -18.13 34.02 16.55
CA ASP A 213 -17.01 34.95 16.45
C ASP A 213 -17.32 36.11 15.47
N ALA A 214 -18.01 35.80 14.37
CA ALA A 214 -18.47 36.81 13.43
C ALA A 214 -19.49 37.75 14.06
N ARG A 215 -20.44 37.24 14.90
CA ARG A 215 -21.42 38.08 15.63
C ARG A 215 -20.72 38.97 16.65
N ILE A 216 -19.76 38.43 17.40
CA ILE A 216 -18.97 39.22 18.38
C ILE A 216 -18.21 40.34 17.66
N ALA A 217 -17.48 40.00 16.59
CA ALA A 217 -16.72 40.97 15.82
C ALA A 217 -17.61 42.09 15.21
N ARG A 218 -18.79 41.74 14.72
CA ARG A 218 -19.76 42.74 14.24
C ARG A 218 -20.27 43.66 15.37
N ALA A 219 -20.67 43.07 16.51
CA ALA A 219 -21.13 43.84 17.67
C ALA A 219 -20.03 44.77 18.22
N GLU A 220 -18.77 44.30 18.30
CA GLU A 220 -17.66 45.16 18.70
C GLU A 220 -17.38 46.26 17.68
N GLY A 221 -17.48 45.94 16.38
CA GLY A 221 -17.35 46.94 15.31
C GLY A 221 -18.41 48.01 15.39
N GLU A 222 -19.67 47.63 15.57
CA GLU A 222 -20.81 48.56 15.75
C GLU A 222 -20.65 49.41 17.00
N ALA A 223 -20.29 48.80 18.13
CA ALA A 223 -20.05 49.53 19.38
C ALA A 223 -18.93 50.58 19.23
N LYS A 224 -17.81 50.20 18.57
CA LYS A 224 -16.72 51.13 18.27
C LYS A 224 -17.17 52.25 17.32
N ALA A 225 -17.93 51.94 16.30
CA ALA A 225 -18.47 52.91 15.34
C ALA A 225 -19.37 53.91 16.03
N ILE A 226 -20.31 53.46 16.88
CA ILE A 226 -21.19 54.33 17.68
C ILE A 226 -20.41 55.20 18.62
N LEU A 227 -19.39 54.64 19.30
CA LEU A 227 -18.56 55.38 20.23
C LEU A 227 -17.72 56.49 19.51
N LEU A 228 -17.15 56.17 18.36
CA LEU A 228 -16.43 57.15 17.54
C LEU A 228 -17.35 58.26 17.02
N GLN A 229 -18.57 57.86 16.58
CA GLN A 229 -19.57 58.84 16.14
C GLN A 229 -19.97 59.79 17.28
N LYS A 230 -20.24 59.24 18.48
CA LYS A 230 -20.61 60.08 19.64
C LYS A 230 -19.44 60.96 20.11
N GLN A 231 -18.23 60.48 20.03
CA GLN A 231 -17.04 61.29 20.30
C GLN A 231 -16.88 62.44 19.28
N ALA A 232 -17.11 62.16 17.99
CA ALA A 232 -17.06 63.16 16.94
C ALA A 232 -18.17 64.21 17.11
N GLU A 233 -19.41 63.77 17.42
CA GLU A 233 -20.51 64.67 17.75
C GLU A 233 -20.21 65.58 18.95
N ALA A 234 -19.65 64.99 20.05
CA ALA A 234 -19.28 65.75 21.24
C ALA A 234 -18.12 66.76 20.97
N ALA A 235 -17.15 66.35 20.14
CA ALA A 235 -16.09 67.23 19.70
C ALA A 235 -16.64 68.38 18.84
N GLY A 236 -17.58 68.09 17.94
CA GLY A 236 -18.27 69.12 17.14
C GLY A 236 -19.06 70.10 17.98
N ILE A 237 -19.77 69.62 19.00
CA ILE A 237 -20.50 70.50 19.94
C ILE A 237 -19.55 71.37 20.75
N ARG A 238 -18.43 70.79 21.24
CA ARG A 238 -17.39 71.60 21.98
C ARG A 238 -16.79 72.67 21.08
N ALA A 239 -16.44 72.36 19.83
CA ALA A 239 -15.92 73.35 18.89
C ALA A 239 -16.92 74.46 18.59
N LEU A 240 -18.24 74.13 18.52
CA LEU A 240 -19.29 75.12 18.40
C LEU A 240 -19.41 76.02 19.64
N MET A 241 -19.27 75.44 20.83
CA MET A 241 -19.31 76.23 22.09
C MET A 241 -18.12 77.20 22.22
N GLU A 242 -16.95 76.78 21.82
CA GLU A 242 -15.70 77.58 21.82
C GLU A 242 -15.76 78.70 20.80
N ALA A 243 -16.37 78.50 19.66
CA ALA A 243 -16.49 79.47 18.58
C ALA A 243 -17.49 80.61 18.92
N LYS A 244 -18.23 80.54 20.05
CA LYS A 244 -19.25 81.55 20.47
C LYS A 244 -20.16 81.97 19.30
N PRO A 245 -20.97 81.09 18.73
CA PRO A 245 -21.71 81.32 17.50
C PRO A 245 -22.70 82.48 17.71
N ASN A 246 -22.85 83.34 16.67
CA ASN A 246 -23.83 84.40 16.63
C ASN A 246 -25.26 83.83 16.53
N ALA A 247 -26.32 84.60 16.97
CA ALA A 247 -27.71 84.16 17.01
C ALA A 247 -28.17 83.54 15.65
N THR A 248 -27.70 84.08 14.53
CA THR A 248 -28.01 83.65 13.18
C THR A 248 -27.51 82.20 12.88
N VAL A 249 -26.32 81.85 13.42
CA VAL A 249 -25.79 80.52 13.23
C VAL A 249 -26.46 79.46 14.11
N LEU A 250 -26.98 79.87 15.28
CA LEU A 250 -27.81 78.99 16.13
C LEU A 250 -29.18 78.73 15.48
N GLU A 251 -29.77 79.72 14.81
CA GLU A 251 -31.02 79.49 14.05
C GLU A 251 -30.79 78.53 12.87
N LEU A 252 -29.71 78.71 12.14
CA LEU A 252 -29.36 77.78 11.05
C LEU A 252 -29.17 76.30 11.55
N LYS A 253 -28.55 76.13 12.67
CA LYS A 253 -28.40 74.80 13.31
C LYS A 253 -29.72 74.23 13.82
N ARG A 254 -30.69 75.11 14.21
CA ARG A 254 -32.02 74.73 14.60
C ARG A 254 -32.80 74.22 13.38
N TYR A 255 -32.66 74.84 12.22
CA TYR A 255 -33.25 74.37 10.97
C TYR A 255 -32.64 73.06 10.48
N GLU A 256 -31.32 72.88 10.55
CA GLU A 256 -30.67 71.62 10.22
C GLU A 256 -31.14 70.49 11.14
N ALA A 257 -31.32 70.73 12.43
CA ALA A 257 -31.86 69.71 13.37
C ALA A 257 -33.28 69.35 13.06
N LEU A 258 -34.12 70.34 12.64
CA LEU A 258 -35.51 70.11 12.17
C LEU A 258 -35.57 69.30 10.88
N ILE A 259 -34.72 69.60 9.92
CA ILE A 259 -34.60 68.80 8.67
C ILE A 259 -34.21 67.37 8.98
N LYS A 260 -33.24 67.14 9.85
CA LYS A 260 -32.82 65.76 10.28
C LYS A 260 -33.94 65.04 11.04
N ALA A 261 -34.77 65.77 11.83
CA ALA A 261 -35.92 65.20 12.51
C ALA A 261 -37.05 64.85 11.54
N ALA A 262 -37.22 65.67 10.46
CA ALA A 262 -38.23 65.46 9.43
C ALA A 262 -37.86 64.28 8.45
N ASP A 263 -36.58 63.98 8.29
CA ASP A 263 -36.09 62.92 7.41
C ASP A 263 -36.16 61.51 8.06
N GLY A 264 -36.67 61.43 9.31
CA GLY A 264 -36.93 60.17 10.00
C GLY A 264 -38.22 59.51 9.51
N GLN A 265 -38.19 58.14 9.40
CA GLN A 265 -39.35 57.32 8.97
C GLN A 265 -40.61 57.42 9.93
N ALA A 266 -40.66 58.31 10.88
CA ALA A 266 -41.78 58.48 11.80
C ALA A 266 -42.83 59.39 11.24
N SER A 267 -44.05 58.89 11.03
CA SER A 267 -45.18 59.59 10.44
C SER A 267 -45.90 60.66 11.34
N LYS A 268 -45.30 60.95 12.52
CA LYS A 268 -45.85 62.02 13.42
C LYS A 268 -44.73 62.88 13.97
N ILE A 269 -44.58 64.08 13.50
CA ILE A 269 -43.67 65.09 14.04
C ILE A 269 -44.48 66.04 14.93
N ILE A 270 -44.23 65.99 16.24
CA ILE A 270 -44.85 66.98 17.19
C ILE A 270 -43.89 68.17 17.24
N ILE A 271 -44.28 69.31 16.63
CA ILE A 271 -43.48 70.51 16.64
C ILE A 271 -43.93 71.38 17.80
N PRO A 272 -43.10 71.77 18.76
CA PRO A 272 -43.48 72.75 19.82
C PRO A 272 -43.89 74.07 19.21
N THR A 273 -44.88 74.71 19.82
CA THR A 273 -45.54 75.90 19.27
C THR A 273 -44.59 77.09 19.04
N ASP A 274 -43.50 77.21 19.78
CA ASP A 274 -42.49 78.26 19.64
C ASP A 274 -41.62 78.11 18.38
N VAL A 275 -41.49 76.90 17.88
CA VAL A 275 -40.74 76.58 16.62
C VAL A 275 -41.68 76.77 15.42
N ALA A 276 -42.94 76.38 15.58
CA ALA A 276 -44.01 76.60 14.53
C ALA A 276 -44.21 78.05 14.19
N ALA A 277 -44.14 79.00 15.16
CA ALA A 277 -44.30 80.41 14.94
C ALA A 277 -43.17 81.06 14.13
N GLY A 278 -41.92 80.51 14.20
CA GLY A 278 -40.79 80.94 13.40
C GLY A 278 -40.82 80.47 11.95
N VAL A 279 -41.33 79.24 11.72
CA VAL A 279 -41.47 78.64 10.39
C VAL A 279 -42.66 79.19 9.60
N ALA A 280 -43.73 79.52 10.28
CA ALA A 280 -44.95 80.03 9.64
C ALA A 280 -44.80 81.43 8.94
N LYS A 281 -43.72 82.17 9.24
CA LYS A 281 -43.44 83.45 8.57
C LYS A 281 -42.83 83.37 7.19
N ASN A 282 -42.33 82.20 6.77
CA ASN A 282 -41.53 82.05 5.55
C ASN A 282 -41.86 80.88 4.63
N VAL A 283 -42.92 80.06 4.91
CA VAL A 283 -43.29 78.94 4.07
C VAL A 283 -44.79 79.00 3.72
N VAL A 284 -45.01 79.36 2.48
CA VAL A 284 -46.33 79.14 1.82
C VAL A 284 -46.41 77.67 1.50
N TRP A 285 -47.29 76.94 2.20
CA TRP A 285 -47.61 75.57 1.91
C TRP A 285 -48.38 75.47 0.60
N ASN A 286 -47.81 74.92 -0.43
CA ASN A 286 -48.53 74.59 -1.65
C ASN A 286 -49.10 73.17 -1.46
N GLU A 287 -50.41 73.13 -1.25
CA GLU A 287 -51.22 71.92 -1.33
C GLU A 287 -51.20 71.42 -2.77
N THR A 288 -50.40 70.44 -3.08
CA THR A 288 -50.66 69.56 -4.23
C THR A 288 -49.86 68.26 -3.98
N THR A 289 -50.52 67.22 -3.69
CA THR A 289 -50.68 66.06 -4.58
C THR A 289 -51.00 64.82 -3.73
N GLY A 290 -52.13 64.24 -4.02
CA GLY A 290 -52.47 62.90 -3.60
C GLY A 290 -51.56 61.88 -4.24
N ILE A 291 -51.03 61.00 -3.43
CA ILE A 291 -50.41 59.80 -3.92
C ILE A 291 -51.09 58.62 -3.25
N GLY A 292 -51.64 57.78 -4.15
CA GLY A 292 -52.36 56.58 -3.82
C GLY A 292 -51.58 55.52 -3.05
N SER A 293 -52.33 54.86 -2.24
CA SER A 293 -51.92 53.65 -1.54
C SER A 293 -51.54 52.57 -2.53
N THR A 294 -50.28 52.24 -2.55
CA THR A 294 -49.82 50.93 -3.11
C THR A 294 -49.49 50.01 -1.97
N THR A 295 -50.43 49.12 -1.72
CA THR A 295 -50.24 47.93 -0.88
C THR A 295 -49.14 47.02 -1.51
N ALA A 296 -48.00 46.91 -0.85
CA ALA A 296 -47.04 45.93 -1.18
C ALA A 296 -47.53 44.51 -0.76
N PRO A 297 -47.41 43.49 -1.61
CA PRO A 297 -47.84 42.16 -1.23
C PRO A 297 -46.87 41.53 -0.19
N ALA A 298 -47.46 40.85 0.79
CA ALA A 298 -46.76 40.13 1.84
C ALA A 298 -45.84 39.05 1.25
N PRO A 299 -44.65 38.80 1.83
CA PRO A 299 -43.77 37.72 1.38
C PRO A 299 -44.42 36.36 1.66
N LYS A 300 -44.47 35.50 0.60
CA LYS A 300 -44.88 34.09 0.68
C LYS A 300 -43.93 33.33 1.62
N ALA A 301 -44.51 32.62 2.57
CA ALA A 301 -43.81 31.62 3.38
C ALA A 301 -43.20 30.53 2.47
N PRO A 302 -42.00 30.01 2.80
CA PRO A 302 -41.41 28.92 2.05
C PRO A 302 -42.27 27.65 2.20
N ALA A 303 -42.52 27.00 1.06
CA ALA A 303 -43.23 25.72 0.98
C ALA A 303 -42.46 24.65 1.77
N ALA A 304 -43.19 23.86 2.54
CA ALA A 304 -42.69 22.66 3.20
C ALA A 304 -42.17 21.65 2.15
N PRO A 305 -41.10 20.88 2.41
CA PRO A 305 -40.65 19.89 1.48
C PRO A 305 -41.68 18.75 1.35
N GLU A 306 -42.02 18.43 0.10
CA GLU A 306 -42.83 17.25 -0.24
C GLU A 306 -42.10 16.00 0.27
N VAL A 307 -42.76 15.23 1.11
CA VAL A 307 -42.36 13.91 1.56
C VAL A 307 -42.70 12.96 0.41
N ASP A 308 -41.66 12.42 -0.27
CA ASP A 308 -41.81 11.34 -1.22
C ASP A 308 -42.39 10.09 -0.53
N PRO A 309 -43.47 9.51 -1.03
CA PRO A 309 -44.02 8.26 -0.53
C PRO A 309 -43.28 7.08 -1.18
N CYS A 310 -42.08 6.75 -0.72
CA CYS A 310 -41.34 5.59 -1.17
C CYS A 310 -40.82 4.73 0.00
N CYS A 311 -41.74 4.36 0.90
CA CYS A 311 -41.50 3.37 1.96
C CYS A 311 -42.77 2.58 2.28
N ASP A 312 -43.38 1.97 1.25
CA ASP A 312 -44.38 0.92 1.44
C ASP A 312 -44.20 -0.15 0.38
N ARG A 313 -43.09 -0.93 0.52
CA ARG A 313 -42.94 -2.20 -0.24
C ARG A 313 -42.00 -3.17 0.49
N PHE A 314 -42.31 -3.50 1.73
CA PHE A 314 -41.78 -4.69 2.42
C PHE A 314 -42.79 -5.12 3.50
N LYS A 315 -43.90 -5.68 3.06
CA LYS A 315 -44.74 -6.61 3.81
C LYS A 315 -45.31 -7.57 2.76
N ASP A 316 -45.22 -8.82 3.08
CA ASP A 316 -45.74 -10.00 2.40
C ASP A 316 -44.68 -10.74 1.59
N ASP A 317 -43.97 -11.62 2.30
CA ASP A 317 -43.60 -12.97 1.86
C ASP A 317 -43.07 -13.72 3.11
N ASP A 318 -44.04 -14.13 3.96
CA ASP A 318 -43.93 -15.26 4.87
C ASP A 318 -45.11 -16.19 4.55
N GLU A 319 -44.84 -17.20 3.71
CA GLU A 319 -45.47 -18.55 3.69
C GLU A 319 -44.46 -19.57 3.15
#